data_05ac7cd49c8d15e8dd9ee2af6fcbd6ef
#
_entry.id   05ac7cd49c8d15e8dd9ee2af6fcbd6ef
#
_cell.length_a   1.000
_cell.length_b   1.000
_cell.length_c   1.000
_cell.angle_alpha   90.00
_cell.angle_beta   90.00
_cell.angle_gamma   90.00
#
_symmetry.space_group_name_H-M   'P 1'
#
loop_
_entity.id
_entity.type
_entity.pdbx_description
1 polymer ?
#
loop_
_entity_poly.entity_id
_entity_poly.type
_entity_poly.pdbx_seq_one_letter_code
_entity_poly.pdbx_strand_id
1 'polypeptide(L)'
;MDYQLSLNVRCALDLLEICPAYTQTPIVEISPLNNIRLLIKDETNRIGLGSFKALGGIYAVAKFLLEQWQKENGSELPVQRLTDPEIRSWSNKFTFFCASARNHGIAVAKGAELFNANARVHIAHSVPASFAQRLATLGAVVIRSGETYEESMVAAMNDNLNGETLLADSSWPGYYHLPMLVMEGYT
;
A
#
# COMPACT_ATOMS: atom_id res chain seq x y z
N MET A 1 -18.92 -2.70 15.46
CA MET A 1 -18.92 -3.30 14.11
C MET A 1 -17.80 -4.31 14.08
N ASP A 2 -18.15 -5.59 13.93
CA ASP A 2 -17.16 -6.64 13.73
C ASP A 2 -16.69 -6.55 12.29
N TYR A 3 -15.48 -6.02 12.08
CA TYR A 3 -14.85 -6.06 10.78
C TYR A 3 -14.38 -7.49 10.52
N GLN A 4 -15.03 -8.18 9.58
CA GLN A 4 -14.54 -9.46 9.08
C GLN A 4 -13.65 -9.22 7.88
N LEU A 5 -12.48 -9.85 7.88
CA LEU A 5 -11.59 -9.90 6.73
C LEU A 5 -12.32 -10.58 5.57
N SER A 6 -12.39 -9.94 4.43
CA SER A 6 -12.90 -10.60 3.22
C SER A 6 -11.88 -11.63 2.76
N LEU A 7 -12.27 -12.90 2.73
CA LEU A 7 -11.46 -13.96 2.15
C LEU A 7 -11.71 -14.11 0.63
N ASN A 8 -12.29 -13.09 0.01
CA ASN A 8 -12.51 -13.11 -1.43
C ASN A 8 -11.22 -12.76 -2.19
N VAL A 9 -10.36 -13.76 -2.32
CA VAL A 9 -9.09 -13.69 -3.08
C VAL A 9 -9.28 -13.10 -4.49
N ARG A 10 -10.45 -13.33 -5.10
CA ARG A 10 -10.75 -12.86 -6.45
C ARG A 10 -10.71 -11.34 -6.54
N CYS A 11 -11.30 -10.63 -5.57
CA CYS A 11 -11.28 -9.16 -5.56
C CYS A 11 -9.85 -8.61 -5.49
N ALA A 12 -8.98 -9.23 -4.69
CA ALA A 12 -7.59 -8.82 -4.60
C ALA A 12 -6.83 -9.07 -5.91
N LEU A 13 -7.03 -10.24 -6.54
CA LEU A 13 -6.42 -10.59 -7.82
C LEU A 13 -6.87 -9.65 -8.94
N ASP A 14 -8.18 -9.50 -9.14
CA ASP A 14 -8.74 -8.65 -10.21
C ASP A 14 -8.20 -7.20 -10.13
N LEU A 15 -7.95 -6.72 -8.92
CA LEU A 15 -7.43 -5.38 -8.70
C LEU A 15 -5.90 -5.30 -8.88
N LEU A 16 -5.17 -6.33 -8.49
CA LEU A 16 -3.71 -6.36 -8.66
C LEU A 16 -3.30 -6.64 -10.11
N GLU A 17 -4.12 -7.38 -10.85
CA GLU A 17 -3.87 -7.70 -12.27
C GLU A 17 -3.90 -6.47 -13.19
N ILE A 18 -4.55 -5.37 -12.79
CA ILE A 18 -4.46 -4.10 -13.55
C ILE A 18 -3.11 -3.40 -13.39
N CYS A 19 -2.28 -3.83 -12.43
CA CYS A 19 -0.91 -3.32 -12.28
C CYS A 19 0.00 -3.93 -13.37
N PRO A 20 0.59 -3.14 -14.28
CA PRO A 20 1.41 -3.67 -15.36
C PRO A 20 2.63 -4.46 -14.89
N ALA A 21 3.08 -4.23 -13.66
CA ALA A 21 4.21 -4.94 -13.05
C ALA A 21 3.79 -6.19 -12.26
N TYR A 22 2.48 -6.51 -12.21
CA TYR A 22 2.01 -7.70 -11.51
C TYR A 22 2.40 -8.97 -12.27
N THR A 23 3.11 -9.85 -11.59
CA THR A 23 3.45 -11.19 -12.06
C THR A 23 3.34 -12.17 -10.92
N GLN A 24 3.02 -13.42 -11.25
CA GLN A 24 3.03 -14.49 -10.26
C GLN A 24 4.46 -14.77 -9.82
N THR A 25 4.72 -14.72 -8.52
CA THR A 25 6.04 -15.04 -7.95
C THR A 25 6.20 -16.53 -7.71
N PRO A 26 7.44 -17.08 -7.80
CA PRO A 26 7.66 -18.52 -7.69
C PRO A 26 7.56 -19.03 -6.26
N ILE A 27 7.29 -20.34 -6.15
CA ILE A 27 7.54 -21.10 -4.94
C ILE A 27 8.83 -21.88 -5.18
N VAL A 28 9.82 -21.69 -4.30
CA VAL A 28 11.12 -22.35 -4.35
C VAL A 28 11.17 -23.42 -3.29
N GLU A 29 11.49 -24.66 -3.68
CA GLU A 29 11.77 -25.74 -2.74
C GLU A 29 13.26 -25.74 -2.41
N ILE A 30 13.58 -25.66 -1.13
CA ILE A 30 14.94 -25.80 -0.63
C ILE A 30 15.15 -27.26 -0.23
N SER A 31 16.32 -27.82 -0.60
CA SER A 31 16.71 -29.18 -0.26
C SER A 31 16.48 -29.49 1.21
N PRO A 32 15.90 -30.68 1.52
CA PRO A 32 15.43 -30.97 2.86
C PRO A 32 16.56 -30.92 3.89
N LEU A 33 16.33 -30.13 4.93
CA LEU A 33 17.13 -30.11 6.14
C LEU A 33 16.47 -31.07 7.13
N ASN A 34 17.15 -32.16 7.52
CA ASN A 34 16.65 -33.14 8.50
C ASN A 34 15.26 -33.73 8.16
N ASN A 35 15.00 -34.12 6.92
CA ASN A 35 13.73 -34.64 6.42
C ASN A 35 12.53 -33.63 6.45
N ILE A 36 12.79 -32.35 6.62
CA ILE A 36 11.77 -31.30 6.52
C ILE A 36 11.80 -30.74 5.10
N ARG A 37 10.66 -30.83 4.41
CA ARG A 37 10.46 -30.18 3.11
C ARG A 37 10.16 -28.70 3.34
N LEU A 38 11.01 -27.79 2.86
CA LEU A 38 10.85 -26.35 3.01
C LEU A 38 10.45 -25.73 1.67
N LEU A 39 9.26 -25.12 1.63
CA LEU A 39 8.78 -24.35 0.49
C LEU A 39 8.81 -22.87 0.84
N ILE A 40 9.46 -22.06 0.01
CA ILE A 40 9.58 -20.61 0.17
C ILE A 40 8.83 -19.93 -0.96
N LYS A 41 7.86 -19.07 -0.62
CA LYS A 41 7.26 -18.12 -1.56
C LYS A 41 8.22 -16.95 -1.74
N ASP A 42 8.85 -16.85 -2.92
CA ASP A 42 9.85 -15.82 -3.19
C ASP A 42 9.18 -14.52 -3.67
N GLU A 43 9.10 -13.54 -2.77
CA GLU A 43 8.52 -12.23 -3.01
C GLU A 43 9.57 -11.14 -3.36
N THR A 44 10.83 -11.52 -3.61
CA THR A 44 11.92 -10.57 -3.90
C THR A 44 11.70 -9.74 -5.17
N ASN A 45 10.88 -10.25 -6.10
CA ASN A 45 10.53 -9.56 -7.34
C ASN A 45 9.06 -9.10 -7.39
N ARG A 46 8.33 -9.13 -6.26
CA ARG A 46 6.92 -8.73 -6.24
C ARG A 46 6.77 -7.28 -6.71
N ILE A 47 6.16 -7.08 -7.88
CA ILE A 47 5.87 -5.77 -8.50
C ILE A 47 7.16 -4.87 -8.60
N GLY A 48 8.34 -5.48 -8.63
CA GLY A 48 9.62 -4.77 -8.60
C GLY A 48 9.96 -4.06 -7.28
N LEU A 49 9.17 -4.29 -6.21
CA LEU A 49 9.35 -3.60 -4.92
C LEU A 49 10.12 -4.42 -3.87
N GLY A 50 10.32 -5.72 -4.10
CA GLY A 50 11.15 -6.55 -3.24
C GLY A 50 10.44 -7.05 -1.96
N SER A 51 9.10 -7.01 -1.91
CA SER A 51 8.35 -7.43 -0.73
C SER A 51 6.88 -7.71 -1.06
N PHE A 52 6.29 -8.72 -0.38
CA PHE A 52 4.85 -8.99 -0.43
C PHE A 52 3.99 -7.79 0.00
N LYS A 53 4.52 -6.86 0.78
CA LYS A 53 3.80 -5.64 1.20
C LYS A 53 3.33 -4.79 0.03
N ALA A 54 3.95 -4.96 -1.15
CA ALA A 54 3.47 -4.35 -2.40
C ALA A 54 2.00 -4.66 -2.68
N LEU A 55 1.56 -5.90 -2.42
CA LEU A 55 0.18 -6.34 -2.64
C LEU A 55 -0.80 -5.51 -1.82
N GLY A 56 -0.64 -5.48 -0.49
CA GLY A 56 -1.58 -4.82 0.42
C GLY A 56 -1.62 -3.30 0.26
N GLY A 57 -0.46 -2.65 0.09
CA GLY A 57 -0.39 -1.18 -0.06
C GLY A 57 -1.06 -0.70 -1.36
N ILE A 58 -0.79 -1.36 -2.49
CA ILE A 58 -1.41 -1.02 -3.78
C ILE A 58 -2.91 -1.31 -3.73
N TYR A 59 -3.30 -2.47 -3.20
CA TYR A 59 -4.70 -2.85 -3.06
C TYR A 59 -5.49 -1.84 -2.23
N ALA A 60 -4.97 -1.44 -1.07
CA ALA A 60 -5.64 -0.51 -0.18
C ALA A 60 -5.85 0.87 -0.83
N VAL A 61 -4.86 1.39 -1.56
CA VAL A 61 -5.00 2.64 -2.32
C VAL A 61 -6.10 2.50 -3.37
N ALA A 62 -6.06 1.45 -4.18
CA ALA A 62 -7.05 1.22 -5.24
C ALA A 62 -8.47 1.06 -4.68
N LYS A 63 -8.62 0.24 -3.63
CA LYS A 63 -9.93 -0.01 -3.01
C LYS A 63 -10.52 1.26 -2.39
N PHE A 64 -9.68 2.07 -1.73
CA PHE A 64 -10.09 3.37 -1.22
C PHE A 64 -10.62 4.27 -2.36
N LEU A 65 -9.91 4.34 -3.49
CA LEU A 65 -10.34 5.16 -4.63
C LEU A 65 -11.69 4.69 -5.20
N LEU A 66 -11.90 3.38 -5.31
CA LEU A 66 -13.20 2.81 -5.73
C LEU A 66 -14.33 3.20 -4.78
N GLU A 67 -14.09 3.13 -3.46
CA GLU A 67 -15.05 3.52 -2.44
C GLU A 67 -15.37 5.03 -2.47
N GLN A 68 -14.36 5.88 -2.68
CA GLN A 68 -14.58 7.32 -2.82
C GLN A 68 -15.34 7.66 -4.10
N TRP A 69 -15.03 6.98 -5.21
CA TRP A 69 -15.79 7.15 -6.45
C TRP A 69 -17.27 6.81 -6.25
N GLN A 70 -17.55 5.67 -5.64
CA GLN A 70 -18.94 5.25 -5.37
C GLN A 70 -19.68 6.24 -4.48
N LYS A 71 -19.01 6.80 -3.46
CA LYS A 71 -19.61 7.83 -2.58
C LYS A 71 -19.93 9.11 -3.31
N GLU A 72 -19.07 9.56 -4.23
CA GLU A 72 -19.23 10.82 -4.95
C GLU A 72 -20.20 10.72 -6.13
N ASN A 73 -20.23 9.57 -6.81
CA ASN A 73 -20.98 9.41 -8.07
C ASN A 73 -22.20 8.52 -7.93
N GLY A 74 -22.43 7.86 -6.79
CA GLY A 74 -23.57 6.98 -6.55
C GLY A 74 -23.56 5.66 -7.35
N SER A 75 -22.46 5.36 -8.05
CA SER A 75 -22.29 4.16 -8.87
C SER A 75 -20.91 3.54 -8.70
N GLU A 76 -20.82 2.22 -8.84
CA GLU A 76 -19.56 1.51 -8.81
C GLU A 76 -18.69 1.85 -10.02
N LEU A 77 -17.39 1.96 -9.81
CA LEU A 77 -16.38 2.08 -10.85
C LEU A 77 -15.82 0.68 -11.14
N PRO A 78 -15.87 0.18 -12.38
CA PRO A 78 -15.16 -1.04 -12.76
C PRO A 78 -13.66 -0.88 -12.48
N VAL A 79 -13.05 -1.88 -11.87
CA VAL A 79 -11.64 -1.83 -11.42
C VAL A 79 -10.67 -1.49 -12.58
N GLN A 80 -10.95 -1.99 -13.78
CA GLN A 80 -10.14 -1.75 -14.98
C GLN A 80 -10.06 -0.26 -15.35
N ARG A 81 -11.07 0.52 -14.97
CA ARG A 81 -11.12 1.96 -15.25
C ARG A 81 -10.27 2.81 -14.32
N LEU A 82 -9.73 2.26 -13.22
CA LEU A 82 -8.84 3.00 -12.31
C LEU A 82 -7.60 3.56 -13.02
N THR A 83 -7.19 2.97 -14.13
CA THR A 83 -6.06 3.44 -14.93
C THR A 83 -6.45 4.38 -16.09
N ASP A 84 -7.75 4.63 -16.30
CA ASP A 84 -8.22 5.57 -17.30
C ASP A 84 -7.71 7.00 -17.01
N PRO A 85 -7.34 7.79 -18.02
CA PRO A 85 -6.82 9.15 -17.82
C PRO A 85 -7.74 10.07 -17.02
N GLU A 86 -9.07 9.96 -17.21
CA GLU A 86 -10.08 10.71 -16.48
C GLU A 86 -10.07 10.38 -14.99
N ILE A 87 -10.06 9.08 -14.67
CA ILE A 87 -10.07 8.59 -13.28
C ILE A 87 -8.75 8.93 -12.59
N ARG A 88 -7.62 8.77 -13.28
CA ARG A 88 -6.31 9.20 -12.79
C ARG A 88 -6.27 10.71 -12.49
N SER A 89 -6.90 11.53 -13.33
CA SER A 89 -7.01 12.99 -13.09
C SER A 89 -7.85 13.27 -11.83
N TRP A 90 -8.97 12.58 -11.67
CA TRP A 90 -9.81 12.67 -10.47
C TRP A 90 -9.08 12.20 -9.21
N SER A 91 -8.28 11.14 -9.30
CA SER A 91 -7.52 10.57 -8.16
C SER A 91 -6.45 11.52 -7.63
N ASN A 92 -5.97 12.48 -8.41
CA ASN A 92 -4.92 13.42 -8.03
C ASN A 92 -5.26 14.31 -6.82
N LYS A 93 -6.55 14.47 -6.52
CA LYS A 93 -6.99 15.22 -5.33
C LYS A 93 -6.75 14.47 -4.01
N PHE A 94 -6.49 13.17 -4.03
CA PHE A 94 -6.27 12.37 -2.83
C PHE A 94 -4.79 12.31 -2.47
N THR A 95 -4.51 12.46 -1.18
CA THR A 95 -3.17 12.28 -0.61
C THR A 95 -3.22 11.19 0.45
N PHE A 96 -2.42 10.16 0.26
CA PHE A 96 -2.20 9.13 1.27
C PHE A 96 -0.96 9.46 2.08
N PHE A 97 -1.05 9.38 3.40
CA PHE A 97 0.13 9.54 4.23
C PHE A 97 0.32 8.37 5.18
N CYS A 98 1.56 8.07 5.53
CA CYS A 98 1.90 7.05 6.51
C CYS A 98 3.25 7.34 7.15
N ALA A 99 3.50 6.71 8.30
CA ALA A 99 4.87 6.55 8.79
C ALA A 99 5.37 5.17 8.36
N SER A 100 6.62 5.08 7.89
CA SER A 100 7.18 3.81 7.47
C SER A 100 8.70 3.82 7.56
N ALA A 101 9.26 2.77 8.16
CA ALA A 101 10.69 2.55 8.13
C ALA A 101 11.14 1.69 6.93
N ARG A 102 10.21 1.07 6.19
CA ARG A 102 10.53 0.08 5.12
C ARG A 102 9.40 -0.06 4.08
N ASN A 103 9.09 -1.31 3.74
CA ASN A 103 8.33 -1.74 2.56
C ASN A 103 6.88 -1.22 2.47
N HIS A 104 6.22 -0.92 3.61
CA HIS A 104 4.85 -0.41 3.58
C HIS A 104 4.77 0.97 2.91
N GLY A 105 5.65 1.90 3.29
CA GLY A 105 5.70 3.24 2.65
C GLY A 105 5.99 3.16 1.15
N ILE A 106 6.87 2.25 0.71
CA ILE A 106 7.12 2.00 -0.71
C ILE A 106 5.86 1.48 -1.42
N ALA A 107 5.11 0.57 -0.77
CA ALA A 107 3.88 0.03 -1.34
C ALA A 107 2.78 1.09 -1.49
N VAL A 108 2.61 1.95 -0.48
CA VAL A 108 1.68 3.10 -0.53
C VAL A 108 2.07 4.08 -1.62
N ALA A 109 3.36 4.47 -1.68
CA ALA A 109 3.88 5.37 -2.71
C ALA A 109 3.68 4.80 -4.12
N LYS A 110 3.91 3.49 -4.31
CA LYS A 110 3.67 2.82 -5.60
C LYS A 110 2.18 2.79 -5.98
N GLY A 111 1.30 2.51 -5.04
CA GLY A 111 -0.15 2.58 -5.27
C GLY A 111 -0.59 4.00 -5.66
N ALA A 112 -0.09 5.01 -4.98
CA ALA A 112 -0.38 6.40 -5.30
C ALA A 112 0.14 6.76 -6.72
N GLU A 113 1.38 6.43 -7.05
CA GLU A 113 1.96 6.63 -8.39
C GLU A 113 1.12 5.96 -9.49
N LEU A 114 0.74 4.69 -9.27
CA LEU A 114 0.01 3.89 -10.25
C LEU A 114 -1.35 4.53 -10.62
N PHE A 115 -2.04 5.08 -9.63
CA PHE A 115 -3.37 5.67 -9.81
C PHE A 115 -3.36 7.21 -9.86
N ASN A 116 -2.16 7.83 -9.90
CA ASN A 116 -1.98 9.29 -9.95
C ASN A 116 -2.56 10.03 -8.72
N ALA A 117 -2.61 9.37 -7.58
CA ALA A 117 -2.82 10.00 -6.28
C ALA A 117 -1.48 10.52 -5.73
N ASN A 118 -1.51 11.21 -4.60
CA ASN A 118 -0.32 11.71 -3.94
C ASN A 118 0.05 10.83 -2.75
N ALA A 119 1.35 10.76 -2.44
CA ALA A 119 1.84 10.07 -1.25
C ALA A 119 2.77 10.96 -0.43
N ARG A 120 2.63 10.91 0.90
CA ARG A 120 3.49 11.60 1.86
C ARG A 120 3.93 10.59 2.93
N VAL A 121 5.24 10.36 3.04
CA VAL A 121 5.77 9.32 3.90
C VAL A 121 6.71 9.91 4.94
N HIS A 122 6.33 9.76 6.21
CA HIS A 122 7.16 10.09 7.35
C HIS A 122 8.13 8.95 7.63
N ILE A 123 9.40 9.28 7.77
CA ILE A 123 10.47 8.33 8.08
C ILE A 123 11.34 8.86 9.23
N ALA A 124 11.81 7.97 10.10
CA ALA A 124 12.73 8.34 11.15
C ALA A 124 14.07 8.85 10.58
N HIS A 125 14.78 9.67 11.36
CA HIS A 125 16.10 10.19 10.97
C HIS A 125 17.12 9.07 10.73
N SER A 126 17.01 7.96 11.45
CA SER A 126 17.84 6.77 11.32
C SER A 126 17.65 5.97 10.04
N VAL A 127 16.56 6.22 9.28
CA VAL A 127 16.27 5.50 8.02
C VAL A 127 17.29 5.87 6.94
N PRO A 128 17.91 4.89 6.23
CA PRO A 128 18.94 5.17 5.25
C PRO A 128 18.47 6.11 4.12
N ALA A 129 19.38 6.93 3.61
CA ALA A 129 19.09 7.87 2.51
C ALA A 129 18.62 7.14 1.22
N SER A 130 19.13 5.94 0.96
CA SER A 130 18.70 5.11 -0.18
C SER A 130 17.22 4.76 -0.14
N PHE A 131 16.64 4.59 1.05
CA PHE A 131 15.22 4.34 1.19
C PHE A 131 14.39 5.62 0.88
N ALA A 132 14.82 6.78 1.41
CA ALA A 132 14.20 8.06 1.08
C ALA A 132 14.23 8.33 -0.43
N GLN A 133 15.36 8.01 -1.07
CA GLN A 133 15.52 8.12 -2.53
C GLN A 133 14.51 7.25 -3.29
N ARG A 134 14.31 5.99 -2.88
CA ARG A 134 13.32 5.09 -3.49
C ARG A 134 11.90 5.65 -3.39
N LEU A 135 11.52 6.20 -2.25
CA LEU A 135 10.23 6.88 -2.08
C LEU A 135 10.08 8.08 -3.02
N ALA A 136 11.12 8.92 -3.09
CA ALA A 136 11.12 10.10 -3.96
C ALA A 136 11.03 9.71 -5.46
N THR A 137 11.68 8.61 -5.88
CA THR A 137 11.58 8.08 -7.26
C THR A 137 10.14 7.65 -7.62
N LEU A 138 9.33 7.27 -6.62
CA LEU A 138 7.90 6.97 -6.77
C LEU A 138 7.01 8.22 -6.65
N GLY A 139 7.59 9.42 -6.63
CA GLY A 139 6.86 10.67 -6.52
C GLY A 139 6.35 11.01 -5.11
N ALA A 140 6.73 10.24 -4.09
CA ALA A 140 6.28 10.51 -2.73
C ALA A 140 7.05 11.70 -2.11
N VAL A 141 6.33 12.55 -1.37
CA VAL A 141 6.93 13.54 -0.48
C VAL A 141 7.47 12.81 0.75
N VAL A 142 8.76 12.94 1.00
CA VAL A 142 9.44 12.29 2.13
C VAL A 142 9.70 13.29 3.23
N ILE A 143 9.19 13.02 4.44
CA ILE A 143 9.37 13.86 5.62
C ILE A 143 10.20 13.09 6.64
N ARG A 144 11.36 13.63 7.00
CA ARG A 144 12.14 13.08 8.11
C ARG A 144 11.62 13.64 9.42
N SER A 145 11.17 12.76 10.32
CA SER A 145 10.54 13.14 11.58
C SER A 145 10.76 12.08 12.66
N GLY A 146 11.25 12.52 13.81
CA GLY A 146 11.56 11.63 14.94
C GLY A 146 12.79 10.76 14.73
N GLU A 147 13.25 10.16 15.80
CA GLU A 147 14.42 9.24 15.82
C GLU A 147 13.97 7.78 15.65
N THR A 148 12.73 7.47 16.08
CA THR A 148 12.14 6.13 16.01
C THR A 148 10.94 6.08 15.05
N TYR A 149 10.49 4.86 14.75
CA TYR A 149 9.26 4.63 13.96
C TYR A 149 8.03 5.21 14.69
N GLU A 150 7.94 5.00 16.00
CA GLU A 150 6.84 5.46 16.85
C GLU A 150 6.75 6.99 16.84
N GLU A 151 7.88 7.67 16.95
CA GLU A 151 7.95 9.13 16.87
C GLU A 151 7.55 9.63 15.47
N SER A 152 7.98 8.93 14.42
CA SER A 152 7.57 9.24 13.04
C SER A 152 6.06 9.06 12.85
N MET A 153 5.46 8.06 13.48
CA MET A 153 4.00 7.84 13.44
C MET A 153 3.26 8.98 14.16
N VAL A 154 3.73 9.36 15.36
CA VAL A 154 3.15 10.50 16.09
C VAL A 154 3.27 11.78 15.28
N ALA A 155 4.44 12.03 14.67
CA ALA A 155 4.64 13.18 13.81
C ALA A 155 3.72 13.17 12.58
N ALA A 156 3.54 12.02 11.93
CA ALA A 156 2.62 11.87 10.82
C ALA A 156 1.17 12.18 11.22
N MET A 157 0.72 11.68 12.39
CA MET A 157 -0.63 11.94 12.88
C MET A 157 -0.86 13.42 13.25
N ASN A 158 0.16 14.09 13.76
CA ASN A 158 0.09 15.53 14.09
C ASN A 158 0.18 16.44 12.86
N ASP A 159 0.83 15.97 11.79
CA ASP A 159 1.01 16.69 10.52
C ASP A 159 -0.11 16.35 9.51
N ASN A 160 -1.18 15.74 9.97
CA ASN A 160 -2.33 15.42 9.13
C ASN A 160 -3.00 16.70 8.65
N LEU A 161 -2.91 16.98 7.35
CA LEU A 161 -3.62 18.07 6.71
C LEU A 161 -5.07 17.66 6.42
N ASN A 162 -5.99 18.60 6.49
CA ASN A 162 -7.41 18.34 6.24
C ASN A 162 -7.61 17.71 4.85
N GLY A 163 -8.29 16.56 4.82
CA GLY A 163 -8.61 15.84 3.59
C GLY A 163 -7.60 14.76 3.18
N GLU A 164 -6.48 14.63 3.89
CA GLU A 164 -5.54 13.54 3.66
C GLU A 164 -5.97 12.22 4.34
N THR A 165 -5.50 11.11 3.83
CA THR A 165 -5.86 9.78 4.29
C THR A 165 -4.66 9.06 4.90
N LEU A 166 -4.71 8.83 6.21
CA LEU A 166 -3.72 7.96 6.87
C LEU A 166 -3.89 6.53 6.37
N LEU A 167 -2.82 5.94 5.86
CA LEU A 167 -2.79 4.54 5.41
C LEU A 167 -1.69 3.79 6.13
N ALA A 168 -2.00 3.30 7.34
CA ALA A 168 -1.13 2.43 8.13
C ALA A 168 -1.47 0.96 7.89
N ASP A 169 -0.49 0.06 8.13
CA ASP A 169 -0.64 -1.39 8.00
C ASP A 169 -0.93 -2.09 9.35
N SER A 170 -1.21 -1.31 10.39
CA SER A 170 -1.63 -1.79 11.70
C SER A 170 -2.89 -1.06 12.15
N SER A 171 -3.74 -1.75 12.90
CA SER A 171 -5.00 -1.23 13.44
C SER A 171 -4.90 -0.90 14.92
N TRP A 172 -5.75 0.02 15.37
CA TRP A 172 -5.97 0.35 16.78
C TRP A 172 -7.43 0.75 17.01
N PRO A 173 -7.89 0.91 18.26
CA PRO A 173 -9.28 1.31 18.54
C PRO A 173 -9.68 2.58 17.76
N GLY A 174 -10.73 2.44 16.93
CA GLY A 174 -11.22 3.51 16.05
C GLY A 174 -10.58 3.58 14.66
N TYR A 175 -9.51 2.84 14.38
CA TYR A 175 -8.85 2.80 13.08
C TYR A 175 -8.65 1.36 12.59
N TYR A 176 -9.61 0.85 11.81
CA TYR A 176 -9.62 -0.53 11.33
C TYR A 176 -9.77 -0.67 9.83
N HIS A 177 -10.53 0.21 9.18
CA HIS A 177 -10.94 0.02 7.79
C HIS A 177 -9.75 -0.09 6.83
N LEU A 178 -8.87 0.90 6.81
CA LEU A 178 -7.73 0.90 5.88
C LEU A 178 -6.70 -0.20 6.16
N PRO A 179 -6.33 -0.49 7.43
CA PRO A 179 -5.52 -1.68 7.73
C PRO A 179 -6.13 -2.99 7.26
N MET A 180 -7.47 -3.14 7.33
CA MET A 180 -8.14 -4.34 6.82
C MET A 180 -8.02 -4.45 5.31
N LEU A 181 -8.13 -3.34 4.55
CA LEU A 181 -7.87 -3.35 3.11
C LEU A 181 -6.43 -3.78 2.79
N VAL A 182 -5.45 -3.33 3.59
CA VAL A 182 -4.06 -3.79 3.43
C VAL A 182 -3.96 -5.31 3.63
N MET A 183 -4.63 -5.86 4.66
CA MET A 183 -4.65 -7.31 4.92
C MET A 183 -5.38 -8.09 3.82
N GLU A 184 -6.49 -7.57 3.29
CA GLU A 184 -7.19 -8.18 2.15
C GLU A 184 -6.29 -8.30 0.92
N GLY A 185 -5.44 -7.32 0.66
CA GLY A 185 -4.48 -7.38 -0.44
C GLY A 185 -3.41 -8.46 -0.31
N TYR A 186 -3.24 -9.06 0.87
CA TYR A 186 -2.31 -10.17 1.11
C TYR A 186 -2.96 -11.55 0.92
N THR A 187 -4.28 -11.64 0.77
CA THR A 187 -5.00 -12.90 0.56
C THR A 187 -4.94 -13.38 -0.87
#